data_8d83cb2140973f79aa336ecc9d5f26ed
#
_entry.id   8d83cb2140973f79aa336ecc9d5f26ed
#
_cell.length_a   1.000
_cell.length_b   1.000
_cell.length_c   1.000
_cell.angle_alpha   90.00
_cell.angle_beta   90.00
_cell.angle_gamma   90.00
#
_symmetry.space_group_name_H-M   'P 1'
#
loop_
_entity.id
_entity.type
_entity.pdbx_description
1 polymer ?
#
loop_
_entity_poly.entity_id
_entity_poly.type
_entity_poly.pdbx_seq_one_letter_code
_entity_poly.pdbx_strand_id
1 'polypeptide(L)'
;MNFPFNGSVFHHTEKGDNKLTYSSSMYKRLERVIVKHPKEAFINQEHLSKEWKKFNYLEEPNFNEAVSEYGEFISILENYVPQIDYLPASTEVGMDSLYAHDPVKLTSAGALILKSGKKLRQTEAEAYKEYLREKEIPIIGELTGDAVSDGGDIIWLDDKTIAVGRGYRTNDEAIKQLKEMTADLVDEFIVVQLPHDQGEEECLHLMSFISMVDHNLAVVYSRLMPVFFRQLLIERGIQLIEVPEDEYHTLGCNVLALAPRVCMMVSGNENTKQQLEEAGAKVYEYKGQEISVKGTGGPTCLTSPVIRN
;
A
#
# COMPACT_ATOMS: atom_id res chain seq x y z
N MET A 1 64.92 37.56 1.55
CA MET A 1 64.33 36.40 0.82
C MET A 1 63.07 36.01 1.58
N ASN A 2 61.95 36.46 1.11
CA ASN A 2 60.62 36.19 1.72
C ASN A 2 59.95 35.03 0.97
N PHE A 3 59.59 34.00 1.69
CA PHE A 3 58.69 32.94 1.19
C PHE A 3 57.28 33.23 1.65
N PRO A 4 56.24 33.15 0.80
CA PRO A 4 54.87 33.34 1.19
C PRO A 4 54.25 32.07 1.75
N PHE A 5 53.51 32.22 2.83
CA PHE A 5 52.62 31.21 3.43
C PHE A 5 51.45 30.92 2.49
N ASN A 6 51.31 29.67 2.08
CA ASN A 6 50.12 29.16 1.39
C ASN A 6 49.06 28.74 2.45
N GLY A 7 48.02 29.54 2.62
CA GLY A 7 46.86 29.17 3.41
C GLY A 7 45.96 28.25 2.62
N SER A 8 45.88 27.01 3.01
CA SER A 8 44.86 26.06 2.52
C SER A 8 43.48 26.41 3.11
N VAL A 9 42.63 26.92 2.24
CA VAL A 9 41.21 27.13 2.54
C VAL A 9 40.54 25.73 2.57
N PHE A 10 40.21 25.28 3.78
CA PHE A 10 39.32 24.14 3.95
C PHE A 10 37.91 24.55 3.53
N HIS A 11 37.46 24.10 2.39
CA HIS A 11 36.06 24.12 2.04
C HIS A 11 35.32 23.11 2.95
N HIS A 12 34.60 23.66 3.94
CA HIS A 12 33.53 22.95 4.59
C HIS A 12 32.43 22.70 3.52
N THR A 13 32.37 21.51 2.98
CA THR A 13 31.14 21.03 2.33
C THR A 13 30.14 20.81 3.46
N GLU A 14 29.16 21.70 3.55
CA GLU A 14 27.94 21.44 4.32
C GLU A 14 27.33 20.14 3.79
N LYS A 15 27.46 19.07 4.57
CA LYS A 15 26.59 17.91 4.41
C LYS A 15 25.19 18.40 4.75
N GLY A 16 24.40 18.69 3.72
CA GLY A 16 22.95 18.84 3.87
C GLY A 16 22.44 17.58 4.56
N ASP A 17 21.84 17.73 5.72
CA ASP A 17 21.07 16.72 6.39
C ASP A 17 19.92 16.31 5.44
N ASN A 18 20.14 15.30 4.61
CA ASN A 18 19.10 14.61 3.87
C ASN A 18 18.27 13.85 4.92
N LYS A 19 17.37 14.57 5.57
CA LYS A 19 16.40 13.98 6.49
C LYS A 19 15.53 13.06 5.65
N LEU A 20 15.72 11.74 5.78
CA LEU A 20 14.87 10.75 5.13
C LEU A 20 13.41 11.10 5.44
N THR A 21 12.66 11.42 4.41
CA THR A 21 11.23 11.72 4.54
C THR A 21 10.47 10.43 4.26
N TYR A 22 9.71 9.96 5.24
CA TYR A 22 8.84 8.80 5.06
C TYR A 22 7.69 9.10 4.11
N SER A 23 7.04 8.04 3.61
CA SER A 23 6.06 8.16 2.53
C SER A 23 4.74 8.82 2.96
N SER A 24 4.41 9.95 2.34
CA SER A 24 3.06 10.53 2.31
C SER A 24 2.53 10.65 0.87
N SER A 25 2.83 9.65 0.04
CA SER A 25 2.45 9.62 -1.38
C SER A 25 2.13 8.21 -1.82
N MET A 26 1.22 8.07 -2.80
CA MET A 26 0.90 6.79 -3.44
C MET A 26 1.67 6.58 -4.74
N TYR A 27 2.25 7.62 -5.36
CA TYR A 27 2.78 7.57 -6.73
C TYR A 27 4.25 8.03 -6.88
N LYS A 28 4.81 8.76 -5.92
CA LYS A 28 6.24 9.13 -5.98
C LYS A 28 7.12 7.88 -6.05
N ARG A 29 8.34 8.05 -6.53
CA ARG A 29 9.29 6.94 -6.68
C ARG A 29 9.46 6.16 -5.37
N LEU A 30 9.28 4.85 -5.45
CA LEU A 30 9.39 3.95 -4.32
C LEU A 30 10.87 3.62 -4.07
N GLU A 31 11.41 4.08 -2.94
CA GLU A 31 12.82 3.91 -2.57
C GLU A 31 13.00 2.79 -1.52
N ARG A 32 12.00 2.60 -0.66
CA ARG A 32 12.02 1.55 0.36
C ARG A 32 10.64 0.97 0.56
N VAL A 33 10.54 -0.35 0.61
CA VAL A 33 9.28 -1.08 0.78
C VAL A 33 9.45 -2.25 1.75
N ILE A 34 8.44 -2.50 2.55
CA ILE A 34 8.31 -3.71 3.37
C ILE A 34 7.38 -4.68 2.66
N VAL A 35 7.76 -5.97 2.62
CA VAL A 35 7.00 -7.07 2.03
C VAL A 35 7.05 -8.30 2.96
N LYS A 36 6.19 -9.28 2.71
CA LYS A 36 6.21 -10.58 3.39
C LYS A 36 6.29 -11.70 2.36
N HIS A 37 7.23 -12.63 2.56
CA HIS A 37 7.39 -13.75 1.65
C HIS A 37 6.31 -14.83 1.90
N PRO A 38 5.74 -15.47 0.86
CA PRO A 38 4.75 -16.55 1.04
C PRO A 38 5.24 -17.71 1.91
N LYS A 39 6.54 -18.03 1.88
CA LYS A 39 7.11 -19.05 2.77
C LYS A 39 6.93 -18.72 4.26
N GLU A 40 6.86 -17.44 4.61
CA GLU A 40 6.70 -16.96 5.98
C GLU A 40 5.22 -16.70 6.35
N ALA A 41 4.34 -16.46 5.36
CA ALA A 41 2.92 -16.25 5.57
C ALA A 41 2.10 -17.54 5.40
N PHE A 42 2.36 -18.28 4.33
CA PHE A 42 1.65 -19.51 3.97
C PHE A 42 2.27 -20.76 4.61
N ILE A 43 3.55 -20.70 4.96
CA ILE A 43 4.34 -21.76 5.62
C ILE A 43 4.51 -22.99 4.73
N ASN A 44 3.43 -23.68 4.36
CA ASN A 44 3.40 -24.85 3.49
C ASN A 44 1.97 -25.15 3.02
N GLN A 45 1.80 -26.14 2.11
CA GLN A 45 0.48 -26.52 1.60
C GLN A 45 -0.47 -27.04 2.67
N GLU A 46 0.02 -27.81 3.65
CA GLU A 46 -0.82 -28.34 4.73
C GLU A 46 -1.44 -27.23 5.58
N HIS A 47 -0.66 -26.18 5.86
CA HIS A 47 -1.13 -24.98 6.57
C HIS A 47 -2.18 -24.23 5.75
N LEU A 48 -1.91 -23.97 4.46
CA LEU A 48 -2.86 -23.33 3.54
C LEU A 48 -4.20 -24.08 3.51
N SER A 49 -4.18 -25.41 3.34
CA SER A 49 -5.40 -26.23 3.26
C SER A 49 -6.29 -26.10 4.50
N LYS A 50 -5.70 -25.81 5.66
CA LYS A 50 -6.44 -25.64 6.93
C LYS A 50 -6.98 -24.21 7.12
N GLU A 51 -6.31 -23.21 6.55
CA GLU A 51 -6.55 -21.81 6.91
C GLU A 51 -7.31 -21.00 5.86
N TRP A 52 -7.16 -21.30 4.58
CA TRP A 52 -7.65 -20.45 3.49
C TRP A 52 -9.13 -20.04 3.61
N LYS A 53 -10.03 -20.97 4.02
CA LYS A 53 -11.46 -20.67 4.21
C LYS A 53 -11.72 -19.70 5.37
N LYS A 54 -10.93 -19.78 6.44
CA LYS A 54 -11.06 -18.89 7.61
C LYS A 54 -10.67 -17.45 7.24
N PHE A 55 -9.74 -17.33 6.29
CA PHE A 55 -9.27 -16.05 5.80
C PHE A 55 -10.05 -15.55 4.57
N ASN A 56 -11.17 -16.21 4.21
CA ASN A 56 -12.05 -15.85 3.11
C ASN A 56 -11.36 -15.79 1.74
N TYR A 57 -10.38 -16.65 1.50
CA TYR A 57 -9.82 -16.83 0.16
C TYR A 57 -10.87 -17.45 -0.76
N LEU A 58 -10.91 -17.02 -2.01
CA LEU A 58 -11.85 -17.51 -3.02
C LEU A 58 -11.62 -18.99 -3.34
N GLU A 59 -10.35 -19.41 -3.36
CA GLU A 59 -9.90 -20.77 -3.60
C GLU A 59 -8.66 -21.07 -2.76
N GLU A 60 -8.36 -22.36 -2.56
CA GLU A 60 -7.12 -22.79 -1.92
C GLU A 60 -5.92 -22.44 -2.79
N PRO A 61 -4.95 -21.64 -2.28
CA PRO A 61 -3.71 -21.38 -3.00
C PRO A 61 -2.82 -22.62 -3.11
N ASN A 62 -2.10 -22.74 -4.22
CA ASN A 62 -1.01 -23.69 -4.37
C ASN A 62 0.28 -23.08 -3.83
N PHE A 63 0.88 -23.67 -2.81
CA PHE A 63 2.05 -23.12 -2.14
C PHE A 63 3.26 -22.93 -3.07
N ASN A 64 3.57 -23.93 -3.91
CA ASN A 64 4.72 -23.89 -4.78
C ASN A 64 4.55 -22.85 -5.89
N GLU A 65 3.36 -22.75 -6.45
CA GLU A 65 3.02 -21.75 -7.45
C GLU A 65 3.02 -20.34 -6.83
N ALA A 66 2.49 -20.17 -5.62
CA ALA A 66 2.53 -18.91 -4.89
C ALA A 66 3.97 -18.40 -4.67
N VAL A 67 4.90 -19.31 -4.33
CA VAL A 67 6.33 -18.97 -4.19
C VAL A 67 6.93 -18.58 -5.54
N SER A 68 6.55 -19.23 -6.63
CA SER A 68 7.02 -18.92 -7.98
C SER A 68 6.51 -17.55 -8.46
N GLU A 69 5.20 -17.31 -8.33
CA GLU A 69 4.58 -16.01 -8.68
C GLU A 69 5.15 -14.84 -7.87
N TYR A 70 5.44 -15.09 -6.60
CA TYR A 70 6.08 -14.10 -5.74
C TYR A 70 7.50 -13.76 -6.22
N GLY A 71 8.21 -14.73 -6.79
CA GLY A 71 9.51 -14.50 -7.43
C GLY A 71 9.42 -13.53 -8.60
N GLU A 72 8.39 -13.64 -9.44
CA GLU A 72 8.13 -12.68 -10.54
C GLU A 72 7.83 -11.27 -9.99
N PHE A 73 6.93 -11.19 -9.01
CA PHE A 73 6.57 -9.94 -8.33
C PHE A 73 7.81 -9.23 -7.73
N ILE A 74 8.65 -9.96 -6.99
CA ILE A 74 9.87 -9.41 -6.38
C ILE A 74 10.88 -8.99 -7.45
N SER A 75 11.06 -9.75 -8.53
CA SER A 75 11.97 -9.40 -9.61
C SER A 75 11.63 -8.04 -10.25
N ILE A 76 10.34 -7.72 -10.36
CA ILE A 76 9.91 -6.39 -10.82
C ILE A 76 10.27 -5.32 -9.78
N LEU A 77 10.01 -5.56 -8.50
CA LEU A 77 10.37 -4.62 -7.43
C LEU A 77 11.87 -4.34 -7.38
N GLU A 78 12.72 -5.38 -7.46
CA GLU A 78 14.18 -5.28 -7.42
C GLU A 78 14.76 -4.39 -8.52
N ASN A 79 14.09 -4.28 -9.67
CA ASN A 79 14.52 -3.40 -10.76
C ASN A 79 14.24 -1.91 -10.48
N TYR A 80 13.35 -1.59 -9.54
CA TYR A 80 12.89 -0.21 -9.30
C TYR A 80 13.13 0.29 -7.89
N VAL A 81 13.09 -0.60 -6.89
CA VAL A 81 13.12 -0.25 -5.47
C VAL A 81 14.48 -0.58 -4.88
N PRO A 82 15.28 0.43 -4.49
CA PRO A 82 16.63 0.23 -3.96
C PRO A 82 16.69 -0.60 -2.68
N GLN A 83 15.64 -0.54 -1.85
CA GLN A 83 15.59 -1.27 -0.59
C GLN A 83 14.27 -2.02 -0.42
N ILE A 84 14.35 -3.34 -0.34
CA ILE A 84 13.23 -4.24 -0.05
C ILE A 84 13.50 -4.91 1.30
N ASP A 85 12.66 -4.63 2.27
CA ASP A 85 12.72 -5.22 3.61
C ASP A 85 11.69 -6.35 3.74
N TYR A 86 12.07 -7.45 4.36
CA TYR A 86 11.19 -8.61 4.54
C TYR A 86 10.73 -8.71 6.00
N LEU A 87 9.41 -8.82 6.21
CA LEU A 87 8.85 -9.16 7.52
C LEU A 87 9.24 -10.60 7.89
N PRO A 88 9.71 -10.85 9.12
CA PRO A 88 10.09 -12.19 9.55
C PRO A 88 8.88 -13.12 9.70
N ALA A 89 9.15 -14.43 9.79
CA ALA A 89 8.17 -15.40 10.26
C ALA A 89 7.65 -15.03 11.65
N SER A 90 6.39 -15.31 11.90
CA SER A 90 5.79 -15.16 13.23
C SER A 90 4.65 -16.17 13.38
N THR A 91 4.57 -16.84 14.53
CA THR A 91 3.48 -17.74 14.88
C THR A 91 2.21 -17.01 15.33
N GLU A 92 2.33 -15.71 15.57
CA GLU A 92 1.24 -14.87 16.07
C GLU A 92 0.36 -14.30 14.96
N VAL A 93 0.78 -14.43 13.69
CA VAL A 93 0.07 -13.87 12.54
C VAL A 93 -0.41 -14.97 11.60
N GLY A 94 -1.54 -14.74 10.93
CA GLY A 94 -2.11 -15.68 9.97
C GLY A 94 -1.58 -15.50 8.55
N MET A 95 -2.18 -16.27 7.62
CA MET A 95 -1.77 -16.27 6.21
C MET A 95 -1.99 -14.92 5.51
N ASP A 96 -2.97 -14.10 5.95
CA ASP A 96 -3.19 -12.73 5.42
C ASP A 96 -2.04 -11.77 5.73
N SER A 97 -1.10 -12.14 6.62
CA SER A 97 0.12 -11.35 6.84
C SER A 97 0.98 -11.18 5.58
N LEU A 98 0.71 -11.94 4.51
CA LEU A 98 1.24 -11.73 3.18
C LEU A 98 0.91 -10.32 2.67
N TYR A 99 -0.26 -9.78 3.01
CA TYR A 99 -0.72 -8.45 2.63
C TYR A 99 -0.21 -7.39 3.61
N ALA A 100 1.05 -7.04 3.45
CA ALA A 100 1.82 -6.18 4.35
C ALA A 100 1.31 -4.72 4.47
N HIS A 101 0.32 -4.32 3.66
CA HIS A 101 -0.16 -2.94 3.59
C HIS A 101 -1.04 -2.51 4.76
N ASP A 102 -1.89 -3.44 5.26
CA ASP A 102 -3.00 -3.08 6.14
C ASP A 102 -2.62 -2.75 7.59
N PRO A 103 -1.58 -3.34 8.20
CA PRO A 103 -1.27 -3.10 9.61
C PRO A 103 -0.66 -1.73 9.92
N VAL A 104 -0.20 -1.00 8.90
CA VAL A 104 0.54 0.24 9.07
C VAL A 104 0.29 1.24 7.94
N LYS A 105 0.26 2.52 8.28
CA LYS A 105 0.30 3.60 7.28
C LYS A 105 1.44 4.55 7.55
N LEU A 106 2.28 4.75 6.53
CA LEU A 106 3.38 5.72 6.63
C LEU A 106 2.87 7.15 6.35
N THR A 107 3.46 8.09 7.07
CA THR A 107 3.30 9.53 6.91
C THR A 107 4.69 10.16 6.76
N SER A 108 4.79 11.44 6.44
CA SER A 108 6.08 12.14 6.38
C SER A 108 6.87 12.15 7.70
N ALA A 109 6.22 11.91 8.84
CA ALA A 109 6.82 11.91 10.16
C ALA A 109 7.13 10.50 10.73
N GLY A 110 6.59 9.45 10.12
CA GLY A 110 6.73 8.06 10.59
C GLY A 110 5.47 7.24 10.40
N ALA A 111 5.39 6.13 11.10
CA ALA A 111 4.35 5.14 10.96
C ALA A 111 3.17 5.36 11.92
N LEU A 112 1.96 5.19 11.43
CA LEU A 112 0.73 5.00 12.20
C LEU A 112 0.44 3.51 12.25
N ILE A 113 0.34 2.94 13.44
CA ILE A 113 -0.04 1.55 13.65
C ILE A 113 -1.56 1.46 13.59
N LEU A 114 -2.04 0.59 12.72
CA LEU A 114 -3.46 0.38 12.51
C LEU A 114 -3.91 -0.89 13.22
N LYS A 115 -5.22 -1.02 13.42
CA LYS A 115 -5.85 -2.20 13.99
C LYS A 115 -6.87 -2.71 13.01
N SER A 116 -6.62 -3.88 12.42
CA SER A 116 -7.48 -4.41 11.35
C SER A 116 -8.94 -4.57 11.78
N GLY A 117 -9.85 -4.24 10.88
CA GLY A 117 -11.26 -4.56 11.00
C GLY A 117 -11.53 -6.07 10.98
N LYS A 118 -10.67 -6.87 10.35
CA LYS A 118 -10.73 -8.33 10.35
C LYS A 118 -10.05 -8.90 11.60
N LYS A 119 -10.83 -9.47 12.52
CA LYS A 119 -10.34 -9.94 13.82
C LYS A 119 -9.12 -10.86 13.74
N LEU A 120 -9.07 -11.75 12.74
CA LEU A 120 -7.95 -12.68 12.53
C LEU A 120 -6.62 -12.00 12.16
N ARG A 121 -6.65 -10.71 11.80
CA ARG A 121 -5.47 -9.92 11.42
C ARG A 121 -5.01 -8.93 12.51
N GLN A 122 -5.74 -8.82 13.62
CA GLN A 122 -5.43 -7.80 14.64
C GLN A 122 -4.08 -7.99 15.32
N THR A 123 -3.55 -9.21 15.34
CA THR A 123 -2.20 -9.50 15.89
C THR A 123 -1.07 -9.01 14.98
N GLU A 124 -1.34 -8.72 13.72
CA GLU A 124 -0.33 -8.22 12.77
C GLU A 124 0.23 -6.86 13.18
N ALA A 125 -0.58 -6.01 13.83
CA ALA A 125 -0.16 -4.70 14.31
C ALA A 125 1.03 -4.77 15.30
N GLU A 126 1.00 -5.73 16.24
CA GLU A 126 2.08 -5.88 17.21
C GLU A 126 3.36 -6.38 16.57
N ALA A 127 3.26 -7.38 15.67
CA ALA A 127 4.41 -7.89 14.92
C ALA A 127 5.05 -6.77 14.07
N TYR A 128 4.22 -5.87 13.50
CA TYR A 128 4.71 -4.72 12.76
C TYR A 128 5.41 -3.69 13.67
N LYS A 129 4.87 -3.41 14.86
CA LYS A 129 5.50 -2.49 15.82
C LYS A 129 6.90 -2.94 16.22
N GLU A 130 7.06 -4.23 16.53
CA GLU A 130 8.36 -4.80 16.87
C GLU A 130 9.34 -4.61 15.71
N TYR A 131 8.92 -4.96 14.50
CA TYR A 131 9.74 -4.82 13.31
C TYR A 131 10.15 -3.35 13.02
N LEU A 132 9.22 -2.40 13.12
CA LEU A 132 9.50 -0.98 12.90
C LEU A 132 10.51 -0.43 13.93
N ARG A 133 10.41 -0.86 15.20
CA ARG A 133 11.36 -0.50 16.25
C ARG A 133 12.76 -1.04 15.95
N GLU A 134 12.89 -2.29 15.51
CA GLU A 134 14.17 -2.89 15.09
C GLU A 134 14.80 -2.14 13.91
N LYS A 135 13.98 -1.60 13.01
CA LYS A 135 14.41 -0.83 11.84
C LYS A 135 14.55 0.67 12.09
N GLU A 136 14.39 1.10 13.35
CA GLU A 136 14.46 2.51 13.78
C GLU A 136 13.51 3.42 12.99
N ILE A 137 12.35 2.89 12.56
CA ILE A 137 11.29 3.67 11.91
C ILE A 137 10.39 4.23 13.01
N PRO A 138 10.25 5.57 13.12
CA PRO A 138 9.44 6.20 14.15
C PRO A 138 7.97 5.76 14.07
N ILE A 139 7.38 5.41 15.22
CA ILE A 139 5.95 5.22 15.38
C ILE A 139 5.39 6.51 15.98
N ILE A 140 4.53 7.20 15.25
CA ILE A 140 3.96 8.50 15.64
C ILE A 140 2.57 8.41 16.23
N GLY A 141 1.93 7.25 16.10
CA GLY A 141 0.61 6.98 16.66
C GLY A 141 0.17 5.55 16.48
N GLU A 142 -0.86 5.17 17.22
CA GLU A 142 -1.45 3.83 17.21
C GLU A 142 -2.96 3.94 17.46
N LEU A 143 -3.76 3.18 16.72
CA LEU A 143 -5.21 3.06 16.98
C LEU A 143 -5.45 2.27 18.26
N THR A 144 -6.32 2.79 19.12
CA THR A 144 -6.62 2.22 20.44
C THR A 144 -8.12 2.00 20.66
N GLY A 145 -8.45 1.23 21.70
CA GLY A 145 -9.83 0.97 22.07
C GLY A 145 -10.61 0.23 20.98
N ASP A 146 -11.78 0.76 20.62
CA ASP A 146 -12.66 0.18 19.59
C ASP A 146 -12.36 0.68 18.18
N ALA A 147 -11.32 1.52 18.00
CA ALA A 147 -10.89 1.98 16.70
C ALA A 147 -10.37 0.81 15.86
N VAL A 148 -10.88 0.67 14.64
CA VAL A 148 -10.40 -0.28 13.63
C VAL A 148 -10.24 0.42 12.30
N SER A 149 -9.12 0.16 11.60
CA SER A 149 -8.85 0.62 10.25
C SER A 149 -7.80 -0.27 9.59
N ASP A 150 -8.00 -0.56 8.31
CA ASP A 150 -7.00 -1.21 7.46
C ASP A 150 -6.28 -0.16 6.59
N GLY A 151 -5.01 -0.39 6.28
CA GLY A 151 -4.21 0.52 5.44
C GLY A 151 -4.77 0.72 4.04
N GLY A 152 -5.53 -0.26 3.53
CA GLY A 152 -6.24 -0.17 2.25
C GLY A 152 -7.33 0.89 2.19
N ASP A 153 -7.81 1.35 3.34
CA ASP A 153 -8.77 2.46 3.44
C ASP A 153 -8.11 3.84 3.48
N ILE A 154 -6.79 3.93 3.53
CA ILE A 154 -6.09 5.20 3.71
C ILE A 154 -5.23 5.49 2.48
N ILE A 155 -5.54 6.53 1.73
CA ILE A 155 -4.78 6.95 0.54
C ILE A 155 -4.30 8.39 0.66
N TRP A 156 -3.11 8.64 0.11
CA TRP A 156 -2.58 9.98 -0.12
C TRP A 156 -2.97 10.43 -1.54
N LEU A 157 -3.78 11.47 -1.68
CA LEU A 157 -4.05 12.09 -2.99
C LEU A 157 -2.89 12.99 -3.43
N ASP A 158 -2.27 13.65 -2.46
CA ASP A 158 -1.02 14.38 -2.56
C ASP A 158 -0.31 14.40 -1.19
N ASP A 159 0.83 15.09 -1.07
CA ASP A 159 1.65 15.10 0.15
C ASP A 159 0.94 15.69 1.38
N LYS A 160 -0.18 16.39 1.19
CA LYS A 160 -0.92 17.12 2.23
C LYS A 160 -2.40 16.78 2.29
N THR A 161 -2.87 15.92 1.38
CA THR A 161 -4.27 15.50 1.32
C THR A 161 -4.39 14.00 1.53
N ILE A 162 -5.09 13.60 2.58
CA ILE A 162 -5.41 12.20 2.88
C ILE A 162 -6.90 11.93 2.69
N ALA A 163 -7.23 10.81 2.05
CA ALA A 163 -8.60 10.32 1.99
C ALA A 163 -8.71 9.00 2.74
N VAL A 164 -9.76 8.85 3.55
CA VAL A 164 -10.00 7.68 4.40
C VAL A 164 -11.37 7.11 4.10
N GLY A 165 -11.42 5.84 3.71
CA GLY A 165 -12.65 5.09 3.52
C GLY A 165 -13.31 4.78 4.86
N ARG A 166 -14.62 5.07 4.98
CA ARG A 166 -15.45 4.65 6.10
C ARG A 166 -16.32 3.49 5.64
N GLY A 167 -16.14 2.34 6.23
CA GLY A 167 -16.84 1.10 5.85
C GLY A 167 -16.81 0.06 6.97
N TYR A 168 -16.90 -1.20 6.59
CA TYR A 168 -16.83 -2.31 7.56
C TYR A 168 -15.43 -2.49 8.16
N ARG A 169 -14.39 -2.07 7.42
CA ARG A 169 -12.99 -2.25 7.82
C ARG A 169 -12.42 -1.03 8.54
N THR A 170 -13.06 0.15 8.42
CA THR A 170 -12.66 1.38 9.09
C THR A 170 -13.89 2.07 9.70
N ASN A 171 -13.89 2.26 11.01
CA ASN A 171 -14.99 2.84 11.75
C ASN A 171 -14.79 4.32 12.12
N ASP A 172 -15.84 4.96 12.65
CA ASP A 172 -15.83 6.39 13.00
C ASP A 172 -14.80 6.72 14.11
N GLU A 173 -14.55 5.79 15.04
CA GLU A 173 -13.56 6.01 16.10
C GLU A 173 -12.14 6.03 15.53
N ALA A 174 -11.82 5.13 14.57
CA ALA A 174 -10.55 5.16 13.88
C ALA A 174 -10.37 6.43 13.05
N ILE A 175 -11.41 6.89 12.35
CA ILE A 175 -11.38 8.15 11.56
C ILE A 175 -11.07 9.33 12.48
N LYS A 176 -11.69 9.40 13.66
CA LYS A 176 -11.41 10.45 14.65
C LYS A 176 -9.95 10.42 15.10
N GLN A 177 -9.43 9.25 15.51
CA GLN A 177 -8.05 9.11 15.96
C GLN A 177 -7.05 9.40 14.84
N LEU A 178 -7.29 8.90 13.60
CA LEU A 178 -6.44 9.21 12.44
C LEU A 178 -6.39 10.70 12.15
N LYS A 179 -7.53 11.40 12.23
CA LYS A 179 -7.61 12.85 12.02
C LYS A 179 -6.81 13.60 13.09
N GLU A 180 -6.88 13.18 14.36
CA GLU A 180 -6.11 13.76 15.45
C GLU A 180 -4.61 13.53 15.27
N MET A 181 -4.20 12.29 14.94
CA MET A 181 -2.79 11.93 14.75
C MET A 181 -2.14 12.56 13.51
N THR A 182 -2.93 12.96 12.52
CA THR A 182 -2.42 13.57 11.28
C THR A 182 -2.64 15.08 11.19
N ALA A 183 -3.22 15.72 12.22
CA ALA A 183 -3.63 17.12 12.19
C ALA A 183 -2.52 18.10 11.80
N ASP A 184 -1.28 17.88 12.26
CA ASP A 184 -0.11 18.72 11.95
C ASP A 184 0.61 18.29 10.64
N LEU A 185 0.15 17.22 9.99
CA LEU A 185 0.79 16.62 8.82
C LEU A 185 0.05 16.90 7.52
N VAL A 186 -1.28 17.07 7.58
CA VAL A 186 -2.15 17.24 6.41
C VAL A 186 -2.90 18.57 6.47
N ASP A 187 -3.14 19.14 5.30
CA ASP A 187 -3.97 20.32 5.13
C ASP A 187 -5.45 19.92 4.91
N GLU A 188 -5.68 18.71 4.39
CA GLU A 188 -7.02 18.22 4.12
C GLU A 188 -7.17 16.74 4.48
N PHE A 189 -8.28 16.44 5.18
CA PHE A 189 -8.67 15.08 5.59
C PHE A 189 -10.08 14.78 5.06
N ILE A 190 -10.17 13.88 4.07
CA ILE A 190 -11.40 13.55 3.36
C ILE A 190 -11.93 12.20 3.85
N VAL A 191 -13.21 12.15 4.23
CA VAL A 191 -13.88 10.88 4.58
C VAL A 191 -14.74 10.45 3.42
N VAL A 192 -14.48 9.23 2.91
CA VAL A 192 -15.19 8.62 1.80
C VAL A 192 -16.08 7.50 2.31
N GLN A 193 -17.42 7.65 2.21
CA GLN A 193 -18.34 6.59 2.59
C GLN A 193 -18.32 5.45 1.60
N LEU A 194 -17.94 4.26 2.06
CA LEU A 194 -17.88 3.06 1.20
C LEU A 194 -19.27 2.43 1.05
N PRO A 195 -19.58 1.83 -0.11
CA PRO A 195 -20.84 1.11 -0.31
C PRO A 195 -20.85 -0.22 0.45
N HIS A 196 -22.03 -0.81 0.56
CA HIS A 196 -22.22 -2.15 1.15
C HIS A 196 -21.65 -3.26 0.25
N ASP A 197 -21.83 -3.12 -1.05
CA ASP A 197 -21.51 -4.06 -2.11
C ASP A 197 -21.90 -5.52 -1.76
N GLN A 198 -20.95 -6.42 -1.53
CA GLN A 198 -21.22 -7.83 -1.21
C GLN A 198 -21.32 -8.09 0.30
N GLY A 199 -21.07 -7.08 1.14
CA GLY A 199 -21.30 -7.15 2.58
C GLY A 199 -20.06 -7.13 3.48
N GLU A 200 -20.29 -7.47 4.75
CA GLU A 200 -19.28 -7.33 5.81
C GLU A 200 -18.08 -8.25 5.65
N GLU A 201 -18.28 -9.43 5.07
CA GLU A 201 -17.22 -10.44 4.90
C GLU A 201 -16.30 -10.13 3.71
N GLU A 202 -16.71 -9.21 2.84
CA GLU A 202 -15.91 -8.80 1.69
C GLU A 202 -14.76 -7.87 2.10
N CYS A 203 -13.65 -7.99 1.37
CA CYS A 203 -12.55 -7.07 1.49
C CYS A 203 -12.75 -5.85 0.59
N LEU A 204 -13.70 -4.96 0.95
CA LEU A 204 -13.90 -3.70 0.27
C LEU A 204 -13.19 -2.57 1.02
N HIS A 205 -12.14 -2.05 0.42
CA HIS A 205 -11.39 -0.87 0.88
C HIS A 205 -11.55 0.30 -0.08
N LEU A 206 -11.14 1.50 0.34
CA LEU A 206 -11.03 2.64 -0.58
C LEU A 206 -10.13 2.31 -1.78
N MET A 207 -9.02 1.58 -1.55
CA MET A 207 -8.12 1.10 -2.60
C MET A 207 -8.71 0.02 -3.51
N SER A 208 -9.88 -0.53 -3.19
CA SER A 208 -10.56 -1.46 -4.08
C SER A 208 -11.10 -0.79 -5.34
N PHE A 209 -11.31 0.53 -5.30
CA PHE A 209 -11.84 1.26 -6.44
C PHE A 209 -11.03 2.52 -6.83
N ILE A 210 -9.83 2.71 -6.25
CA ILE A 210 -8.89 3.74 -6.70
C ILE A 210 -7.44 3.35 -6.42
N SER A 211 -6.58 3.53 -7.42
CA SER A 211 -5.12 3.50 -7.29
C SER A 211 -4.51 4.72 -7.97
N MET A 212 -3.78 5.55 -7.20
CA MET A 212 -3.06 6.70 -7.76
C MET A 212 -1.78 6.21 -8.46
N VAL A 213 -1.60 6.61 -9.73
CA VAL A 213 -0.46 6.23 -10.58
C VAL A 213 0.49 7.41 -10.79
N ASP A 214 -0.05 8.63 -10.71
CA ASP A 214 0.69 9.90 -10.76
C ASP A 214 -0.12 10.96 -9.99
N HIS A 215 0.45 12.17 -9.81
CA HIS A 215 -0.26 13.30 -9.21
C HIS A 215 -1.58 13.65 -9.92
N ASN A 216 -1.68 13.36 -11.20
CA ASN A 216 -2.83 13.66 -12.06
C ASN A 216 -3.37 12.45 -12.82
N LEU A 217 -3.07 11.23 -12.39
CA LEU A 217 -3.53 9.99 -13.03
C LEU A 217 -3.89 8.95 -11.97
N ALA A 218 -5.10 8.40 -12.07
CA ALA A 218 -5.59 7.33 -11.22
C ALA A 218 -6.34 6.26 -12.01
N VAL A 219 -6.17 5.01 -11.62
CA VAL A 219 -7.03 3.90 -12.04
C VAL A 219 -8.22 3.84 -11.10
N VAL A 220 -9.43 3.77 -11.63
CA VAL A 220 -10.66 3.79 -10.83
C VAL A 220 -11.69 2.78 -11.31
N TYR A 221 -12.52 2.31 -10.36
CA TYR A 221 -13.75 1.58 -10.66
C TYR A 221 -14.93 2.41 -10.19
N SER A 222 -15.43 3.27 -11.08
CA SER A 222 -16.42 4.31 -10.74
C SER A 222 -17.77 3.77 -10.25
N ARG A 223 -18.12 2.50 -10.52
CA ARG A 223 -19.39 1.90 -10.06
C ARG A 223 -19.52 1.82 -8.54
N LEU A 224 -18.41 1.64 -7.83
CA LEU A 224 -18.37 1.60 -6.36
C LEU A 224 -18.03 2.96 -5.74
N MET A 225 -17.61 3.92 -6.56
CA MET A 225 -17.14 5.21 -6.07
C MET A 225 -18.30 6.16 -5.75
N PRO A 226 -18.35 6.78 -4.56
CA PRO A 226 -19.31 7.83 -4.26
C PRO A 226 -19.18 9.02 -5.22
N VAL A 227 -20.32 9.57 -5.65
CA VAL A 227 -20.38 10.66 -6.64
C VAL A 227 -19.50 11.85 -6.24
N PHE A 228 -19.58 12.27 -4.98
CA PHE A 228 -18.78 13.42 -4.49
C PHE A 228 -17.25 13.17 -4.63
N PHE A 229 -16.80 11.93 -4.35
CA PHE A 229 -15.38 11.61 -4.41
C PHE A 229 -14.88 11.58 -5.86
N ARG A 230 -15.67 11.02 -6.77
CA ARG A 230 -15.37 11.06 -8.21
C ARG A 230 -15.30 12.49 -8.75
N GLN A 231 -16.25 13.34 -8.36
CA GLN A 231 -16.25 14.75 -8.75
C GLN A 231 -15.02 15.49 -8.19
N LEU A 232 -14.70 15.29 -6.94
CA LEU A 232 -13.49 15.84 -6.30
C LEU A 232 -12.20 15.48 -7.05
N LEU A 233 -12.04 14.22 -7.48
CA LEU A 233 -10.88 13.80 -8.26
C LEU A 233 -10.80 14.54 -9.60
N ILE A 234 -11.93 14.69 -10.31
CA ILE A 234 -12.02 15.42 -11.57
C ILE A 234 -11.70 16.90 -11.37
N GLU A 235 -12.28 17.54 -10.35
CA GLU A 235 -12.03 18.95 -9.99
C GLU A 235 -10.58 19.22 -9.64
N ARG A 236 -9.85 18.23 -9.12
CA ARG A 236 -8.41 18.26 -8.88
C ARG A 236 -7.57 18.04 -10.14
N GLY A 237 -8.21 17.85 -11.29
CA GLY A 237 -7.53 17.60 -12.57
C GLY A 237 -6.91 16.20 -12.68
N ILE A 238 -7.38 15.23 -11.90
CA ILE A 238 -6.93 13.84 -11.98
C ILE A 238 -7.65 13.15 -13.15
N GLN A 239 -6.87 12.68 -14.13
CA GLN A 239 -7.36 11.82 -15.19
C GLN A 239 -7.71 10.45 -14.64
N LEU A 240 -8.91 9.96 -14.93
CA LEU A 240 -9.40 8.67 -14.44
C LEU A 240 -9.32 7.62 -15.55
N ILE A 241 -8.63 6.53 -15.29
CA ILE A 241 -8.60 5.31 -16.10
C ILE A 241 -9.67 4.38 -15.55
N GLU A 242 -10.72 4.14 -16.31
CA GLU A 242 -11.88 3.34 -15.88
C GLU A 242 -11.61 1.85 -16.06
N VAL A 243 -11.65 1.10 -14.99
CA VAL A 243 -11.56 -0.37 -15.02
C VAL A 243 -12.87 -0.95 -15.52
N PRO A 244 -12.86 -1.79 -16.58
CA PRO A 244 -14.07 -2.49 -17.02
C PRO A 244 -14.56 -3.50 -15.98
N GLU A 245 -15.85 -3.85 -16.05
CA GLU A 245 -16.49 -4.69 -15.05
C GLU A 245 -15.88 -6.09 -14.96
N ASP A 246 -15.48 -6.66 -16.07
CA ASP A 246 -14.84 -7.97 -16.19
C ASP A 246 -13.39 -7.99 -15.64
N GLU A 247 -12.74 -6.83 -15.53
CA GLU A 247 -11.40 -6.70 -14.96
C GLU A 247 -11.40 -6.29 -13.47
N TYR A 248 -12.55 -5.92 -12.90
CA TYR A 248 -12.62 -5.54 -11.49
C TYR A 248 -12.28 -6.73 -10.55
N HIS A 249 -12.88 -7.88 -10.78
CA HIS A 249 -12.66 -9.08 -9.95
C HIS A 249 -11.31 -9.76 -10.19
N THR A 250 -10.60 -9.38 -11.26
CA THR A 250 -9.22 -9.79 -11.53
C THR A 250 -8.19 -8.77 -11.05
N LEU A 251 -8.63 -7.85 -10.18
CA LEU A 251 -7.80 -6.83 -9.53
C LEU A 251 -7.26 -5.74 -10.49
N GLY A 252 -7.96 -5.45 -11.58
CA GLY A 252 -7.58 -4.39 -12.52
C GLY A 252 -7.45 -3.01 -11.88
N CYS A 253 -8.18 -2.75 -10.78
CA CYS A 253 -8.07 -1.51 -10.03
C CYS A 253 -6.91 -1.47 -9.02
N ASN A 254 -6.30 -2.61 -8.68
CA ASN A 254 -5.19 -2.67 -7.72
C ASN A 254 -3.85 -2.52 -8.44
N VAL A 255 -3.40 -1.28 -8.56
CA VAL A 255 -2.18 -0.90 -9.30
C VAL A 255 -1.19 -0.22 -8.37
N LEU A 256 0.02 -0.78 -8.26
CA LEU A 256 1.11 -0.20 -7.47
C LEU A 256 1.96 0.72 -8.33
N ALA A 257 2.01 2.00 -8.01
CA ALA A 257 3.00 2.89 -8.61
C ALA A 257 4.40 2.63 -8.03
N LEU A 258 5.36 2.33 -8.89
CA LEU A 258 6.79 2.20 -8.58
C LEU A 258 7.51 3.55 -8.69
N ALA A 259 7.02 4.40 -9.59
CA ALA A 259 7.37 5.80 -9.79
C ALA A 259 6.22 6.48 -10.53
N PRO A 260 6.20 7.81 -10.68
CA PRO A 260 5.17 8.48 -11.47
C PRO A 260 5.06 7.85 -12.87
N ARG A 261 3.87 7.36 -13.23
CA ARG A 261 3.57 6.66 -14.49
C ARG A 261 4.39 5.39 -14.76
N VAL A 262 4.98 4.80 -13.74
CA VAL A 262 5.58 3.46 -13.82
C VAL A 262 4.89 2.61 -12.76
N CYS A 263 4.17 1.59 -13.19
CA CYS A 263 3.33 0.81 -12.29
C CYS A 263 3.38 -0.69 -12.55
N MET A 264 2.91 -1.43 -11.56
CA MET A 264 2.79 -2.88 -11.59
C MET A 264 1.36 -3.29 -11.27
N MET A 265 0.87 -4.29 -11.98
CA MET A 265 -0.46 -4.89 -11.78
C MET A 265 -0.45 -6.39 -12.02
N VAL A 266 -1.53 -7.06 -11.63
CA VAL A 266 -1.76 -8.47 -11.94
C VAL A 266 -2.06 -8.63 -13.42
N SER A 267 -1.51 -9.65 -14.08
CA SER A 267 -1.76 -9.98 -15.48
C SER A 267 -3.22 -10.39 -15.73
N GLY A 268 -3.68 -10.24 -16.97
CA GLY A 268 -5.05 -10.56 -17.37
C GLY A 268 -6.03 -9.39 -17.27
N ASN A 269 -5.53 -8.16 -17.13
CA ASN A 269 -6.31 -6.93 -17.11
C ASN A 269 -5.92 -6.04 -18.32
N GLU A 270 -6.09 -6.58 -19.52
CA GLU A 270 -5.53 -6.04 -20.76
C GLU A 270 -6.10 -4.66 -21.12
N ASN A 271 -7.41 -4.42 -20.87
CA ASN A 271 -8.04 -3.13 -21.20
C ASN A 271 -7.54 -2.02 -20.26
N THR A 272 -7.42 -2.31 -18.97
CA THR A 272 -6.88 -1.36 -17.98
C THR A 272 -5.41 -1.05 -18.29
N LYS A 273 -4.62 -2.06 -18.62
CA LYS A 273 -3.22 -1.90 -19.03
C LYS A 273 -3.11 -1.02 -20.27
N GLN A 274 -3.87 -1.31 -21.33
CA GLN A 274 -3.86 -0.53 -22.56
C GLN A 274 -4.19 0.94 -22.29
N GLN A 275 -5.24 1.23 -21.52
CA GLN A 275 -5.62 2.60 -21.17
C GLN A 275 -4.52 3.33 -20.39
N LEU A 276 -3.82 2.64 -19.48
CA LEU A 276 -2.67 3.18 -18.76
C LEU A 276 -1.51 3.52 -19.70
N GLU A 277 -1.19 2.63 -20.65
CA GLU A 277 -0.12 2.83 -21.63
C GLU A 277 -0.47 3.98 -22.59
N GLU A 278 -1.72 4.09 -23.05
CA GLU A 278 -2.23 5.22 -23.84
C GLU A 278 -2.16 6.55 -23.08
N ALA A 279 -2.33 6.52 -21.74
CA ALA A 279 -2.14 7.68 -20.87
C ALA A 279 -0.66 7.98 -20.57
N GLY A 280 0.29 7.24 -21.17
CA GLY A 280 1.72 7.45 -21.04
C GLY A 280 2.35 6.78 -19.82
N ALA A 281 1.70 5.79 -19.21
CA ALA A 281 2.28 4.99 -18.17
C ALA A 281 3.05 3.78 -18.74
N LYS A 282 4.07 3.33 -18.00
CA LYS A 282 4.76 2.06 -18.24
C LYS A 282 4.22 1.02 -17.26
N VAL A 283 3.67 -0.07 -17.79
CA VAL A 283 3.00 -1.09 -16.99
C VAL A 283 3.82 -2.38 -16.98
N TYR A 284 4.06 -2.90 -15.78
CA TYR A 284 4.64 -4.22 -15.54
C TYR A 284 3.56 -5.15 -15.01
N GLU A 285 3.60 -6.39 -15.43
CA GLU A 285 2.65 -7.42 -15.00
C GLU A 285 3.39 -8.59 -14.35
N TYR A 286 2.75 -9.20 -13.39
CA TYR A 286 3.16 -10.47 -12.80
C TYR A 286 1.96 -11.41 -12.76
N LYS A 287 2.22 -12.71 -12.83
CA LYS A 287 1.20 -13.72 -12.62
C LYS A 287 0.86 -13.74 -11.13
N GLY A 288 -0.34 -13.37 -10.77
CA GLY A 288 -0.77 -13.20 -9.38
C GLY A 288 -1.99 -14.04 -9.01
N GLN A 289 -2.17 -15.22 -9.60
CA GLN A 289 -3.33 -16.06 -9.32
C GLN A 289 -3.34 -16.53 -7.86
N GLU A 290 -2.19 -17.00 -7.37
CA GLU A 290 -2.07 -17.63 -6.06
C GLU A 290 -1.87 -16.63 -4.91
N ILE A 291 -1.11 -15.56 -5.17
CA ILE A 291 -0.74 -14.58 -4.14
C ILE A 291 -1.65 -13.34 -4.13
N SER A 292 -2.46 -13.15 -5.18
CA SER A 292 -3.28 -11.94 -5.34
C SER A 292 -4.75 -12.26 -5.56
N VAL A 293 -5.12 -12.90 -6.68
CA VAL A 293 -6.53 -13.11 -7.06
C VAL A 293 -7.27 -13.95 -6.03
N LYS A 294 -6.71 -15.10 -5.63
CA LYS A 294 -7.36 -16.00 -4.66
C LYS A 294 -7.57 -15.37 -3.28
N GLY A 295 -6.68 -14.49 -2.86
CA GLY A 295 -6.78 -13.77 -1.58
C GLY A 295 -7.34 -12.35 -1.69
N THR A 296 -7.77 -11.93 -2.89
CA THR A 296 -8.36 -10.61 -3.19
C THR A 296 -7.45 -9.41 -2.87
N GLY A 297 -6.12 -9.61 -2.90
CA GLY A 297 -5.14 -8.56 -2.61
C GLY A 297 -4.07 -8.44 -3.68
N GLY A 298 -4.01 -7.31 -4.41
CA GLY A 298 -3.06 -7.06 -5.50
C GLY A 298 -1.70 -6.52 -5.02
N PRO A 299 -0.89 -5.96 -5.93
CA PRO A 299 0.48 -5.54 -5.63
C PRO A 299 0.57 -4.45 -4.57
N THR A 300 -0.44 -3.59 -4.45
CA THR A 300 -0.49 -2.59 -3.37
C THR A 300 -0.66 -3.28 -2.01
N CYS A 301 -1.53 -4.28 -1.91
CA CYS A 301 -1.76 -5.02 -0.68
C CYS A 301 -0.53 -5.81 -0.23
N LEU A 302 0.24 -6.37 -1.18
CA LEU A 302 1.48 -7.10 -0.94
C LEU A 302 2.64 -6.21 -0.43
N THR A 303 2.49 -4.88 -0.44
CA THR A 303 3.57 -3.93 -0.14
C THR A 303 3.17 -2.91 0.91
N SER A 304 4.13 -2.53 1.77
CA SER A 304 4.02 -1.36 2.64
C SER A 304 5.12 -0.36 2.28
N PRO A 305 4.82 0.69 1.49
CA PRO A 305 5.78 1.73 1.12
C PRO A 305 6.30 2.49 2.34
N VAL A 306 7.62 2.52 2.53
CA VAL A 306 8.28 3.21 3.65
C VAL A 306 8.81 4.58 3.22
N ILE A 307 9.50 4.62 2.07
CA ILE A 307 10.08 5.86 1.54
C ILE A 307 9.66 6.01 0.08
N ARG A 308 9.14 7.18 -0.26
CA ARG A 308 8.87 7.64 -1.63
C ARG A 308 9.41 9.06 -1.81
N ASN A 309 10.13 9.30 -2.90
CA ASN A 309 10.76 10.58 -3.24
C ASN A 309 10.32 11.09 -4.61
#